data_2608f011f27a07e6b59de6c3c2969870
#
_entry.id   2608f011f27a07e6b59de6c3c2969870
#
_cell.length_a   1.000
_cell.length_b   1.000
_cell.length_c   1.000
_cell.angle_alpha   90.00
_cell.angle_beta   90.00
_cell.angle_gamma   90.00
#
_symmetry.space_group_name_H-M   'P 1'
#
loop_
_entity.id
_entity.type
_entity.pdbx_description
1 polymer ?
#
loop_
_entity_poly.entity_id
_entity_poly.type
_entity_poly.pdbx_seq_one_letter_code
_entity_poly.pdbx_strand_id
1 'polypeptide(L)'
;MRYKHRINGVNFMSNKNSMLKLLAITLFSFVLSACGGAESTKSGQNLLTCDVPLVPNATGDACIAPEPIQCPVPTVPDAKNESCVVGVDPDAPAPVFFPSESQAVLYFNRADGAYDEYKLHNWNTPECDAYAADSIAASWDNGLVHTGVDPNYGAYWVLNLIDDFTECGNFIIHKGTDDAGKEMGGGDFRVPLKQDDATYQRMNFTFSGVASVFEYPLVSLGKQPLNISGFAAHWIDSNTFVWNTPEEVTSVKLHHSVNADIIANDEDVVSGTVVSLTATTLSDEQKAIAVQVAEWPAFSADFDAQTAKALLKNQLVLVGYNTEDKAIAATYVQTAKVLDSLYTRGDADANEANLGLSYNSDGVSVSVWAPTAQSVTINTYDADKTKLNSALMTEDTHTGIWSYQGAEDLDRMFYQFELSVYHYQNQAIETLTTTDPYSVGLSTNGDFSQFVDLADTELMPEGWGAEQNVNAITFEDAVIYEAHIRDFSALDESTDVANRGKYLAFTETNSLPVQHLQ
;
A
#
# COMPACT_ATOMS: atom_id res chain seq x y z
N MET A 1 1.56 26.38 33.14
CA MET A 1 1.65 27.53 32.21
C MET A 1 1.49 26.99 30.79
N ARG A 2 0.38 27.33 30.13
CA ARG A 2 0.07 26.87 28.75
C ARG A 2 0.60 27.92 27.77
N TYR A 3 1.46 27.54 26.82
CA TYR A 3 1.77 28.35 25.65
C TYR A 3 1.11 27.71 24.42
N LYS A 4 0.15 28.42 23.86
CA LYS A 4 -0.40 28.20 22.52
C LYS A 4 0.46 28.99 21.53
N HIS A 5 1.07 28.35 20.53
CA HIS A 5 1.52 29.03 19.33
C HIS A 5 0.67 28.59 18.13
N ARG A 6 0.02 29.59 17.56
CA ARG A 6 -0.64 29.56 16.26
C ARG A 6 0.45 29.67 15.18
N ILE A 7 0.44 28.79 14.23
CA ILE A 7 1.20 28.96 12.98
C ILE A 7 0.19 29.21 11.86
N ASN A 8 0.32 30.38 11.23
CA ASN A 8 -0.47 30.85 10.10
C ASN A 8 -0.05 30.13 8.82
N GLY A 9 -1.06 29.91 7.94
CA GLY A 9 -0.95 29.18 6.72
C GLY A 9 -0.05 29.82 5.66
N VAL A 10 0.51 28.96 4.84
CA VAL A 10 1.12 29.29 3.56
C VAL A 10 0.28 28.67 2.46
N ASN A 11 -0.35 29.53 1.68
CA ASN A 11 -1.08 29.19 0.46
C ASN A 11 -0.11 28.77 -0.64
N PHE A 12 -0.25 27.54 -1.14
CA PHE A 12 0.35 27.14 -2.41
C PHE A 12 -0.63 27.46 -3.56
N MET A 13 -0.27 28.42 -4.37
CA MET A 13 -0.93 28.69 -5.66
C MET A 13 -0.54 27.60 -6.67
N SER A 14 -1.52 26.87 -7.12
CA SER A 14 -1.48 26.00 -8.30
C SER A 14 -1.47 26.87 -9.57
N ASN A 15 -0.48 26.73 -10.40
CA ASN A 15 -0.47 27.32 -11.74
C ASN A 15 -0.63 26.20 -12.77
N LYS A 16 -1.85 26.09 -13.31
CA LYS A 16 -2.15 25.32 -14.52
C LYS A 16 -1.76 26.14 -15.74
N ASN A 17 -0.91 25.64 -16.58
CA ASN A 17 -0.93 26.00 -18.00
C ASN A 17 -0.59 24.79 -18.89
N SER A 18 -1.61 24.48 -19.62
CA SER A 18 -1.75 23.67 -20.82
C SER A 18 -0.73 24.05 -21.90
N MET A 19 -0.12 23.06 -22.55
CA MET A 19 0.24 23.15 -23.97
C MET A 19 0.25 21.78 -24.65
N LEU A 20 -0.79 21.62 -25.45
CA LEU A 20 -0.89 20.69 -26.57
C LEU A 20 0.29 20.87 -27.53
N LYS A 21 0.96 19.80 -27.93
CA LYS A 21 1.62 19.74 -29.24
C LYS A 21 1.49 18.33 -29.84
N LEU A 22 0.67 18.26 -30.86
CA LEU A 22 0.71 17.26 -31.93
C LEU A 22 2.10 17.25 -32.58
N LEU A 23 2.67 16.08 -32.85
CA LEU A 23 3.53 15.88 -34.03
C LEU A 23 3.47 14.43 -34.54
N ALA A 24 3.03 14.37 -35.69
CA ALA A 24 3.05 13.54 -36.87
C ALA A 24 4.05 12.36 -36.93
N ILE A 25 3.50 11.32 -37.47
CA ILE A 25 4.00 10.07 -38.01
C ILE A 25 5.06 10.30 -39.09
N THR A 26 6.15 9.55 -39.05
CA THR A 26 6.88 9.16 -40.26
C THR A 26 7.31 7.70 -40.19
N LEU A 27 6.75 6.90 -41.13
CA LEU A 27 7.18 5.58 -41.51
C LEU A 27 8.65 5.62 -41.98
N PHE A 28 9.46 4.66 -41.55
CA PHE A 28 10.62 4.23 -42.29
C PHE A 28 10.67 2.70 -42.34
N SER A 29 10.36 2.19 -43.54
CA SER A 29 10.59 0.83 -43.96
C SER A 29 12.07 0.65 -44.24
N PHE A 30 12.72 -0.35 -43.64
CA PHE A 30 13.98 -0.91 -44.16
C PHE A 30 13.83 -2.40 -44.38
N VAL A 31 13.83 -2.73 -45.65
CA VAL A 31 14.08 -4.08 -46.19
C VAL A 31 15.59 -4.31 -46.18
N LEU A 32 16.04 -5.39 -45.60
CA LEU A 32 17.35 -5.96 -45.96
C LEU A 32 17.25 -7.47 -45.99
N SER A 33 17.63 -7.95 -47.18
CA SER A 33 17.60 -9.29 -47.66
C SER A 33 18.89 -10.06 -47.32
N ALA A 34 18.71 -11.34 -47.00
CA ALA A 34 19.47 -12.54 -47.38
C ALA A 34 20.95 -12.71 -47.00
N CYS A 35 21.25 -13.80 -46.35
CA CYS A 35 21.98 -15.05 -46.78
C CYS A 35 22.40 -15.77 -45.49
N GLY A 36 22.06 -16.99 -45.21
CA GLY A 36 22.33 -18.24 -45.84
C GLY A 36 22.80 -19.26 -44.82
N GLY A 37 22.06 -20.36 -44.65
CA GLY A 37 22.62 -21.67 -44.36
C GLY A 37 22.74 -22.15 -42.92
N ALA A 38 21.82 -23.00 -42.49
CA ALA A 38 22.02 -24.38 -42.05
C ALA A 38 20.72 -24.92 -41.41
N GLU A 39 20.22 -25.99 -41.96
CA GLU A 39 19.06 -26.77 -41.50
C GLU A 39 19.28 -27.31 -40.07
N SER A 40 18.34 -27.06 -39.20
CA SER A 40 17.99 -27.99 -38.14
C SER A 40 16.46 -28.01 -38.00
N THR A 41 15.89 -29.12 -38.41
CA THR A 41 14.50 -29.48 -38.28
C THR A 41 14.04 -29.43 -36.81
N LYS A 42 13.29 -28.39 -36.45
CA LYS A 42 12.35 -28.43 -35.36
C LYS A 42 10.98 -28.03 -35.90
N SER A 43 10.02 -28.95 -35.77
CA SER A 43 8.62 -28.76 -36.10
C SER A 43 8.11 -27.50 -35.45
N GLY A 44 8.02 -26.40 -36.20
CA GLY A 44 7.33 -25.20 -35.82
C GLY A 44 5.82 -25.46 -35.91
N GLN A 45 5.15 -25.61 -34.82
CA GLN A 45 3.71 -25.34 -34.80
C GLN A 45 3.53 -23.89 -35.22
N ASN A 46 2.90 -23.65 -36.37
CA ASN A 46 2.39 -22.33 -36.71
C ASN A 46 1.34 -21.98 -35.67
N LEU A 47 1.69 -21.15 -34.68
CA LEU A 47 0.74 -20.55 -33.75
C LEU A 47 -0.23 -19.70 -34.59
N LEU A 48 -1.51 -20.05 -34.55
CA LEU A 48 -2.56 -19.28 -35.19
C LEU A 48 -2.57 -17.88 -34.59
N THR A 49 -2.41 -16.86 -35.42
CA THR A 49 -2.51 -15.46 -34.99
C THR A 49 -3.93 -14.97 -35.29
N CYS A 50 -4.66 -14.55 -34.28
CA CYS A 50 -6.01 -14.06 -34.41
C CYS A 50 -6.04 -12.53 -34.41
N ASP A 51 -6.96 -11.96 -35.20
CA ASP A 51 -7.24 -10.52 -35.14
C ASP A 51 -7.98 -10.19 -33.84
N VAL A 52 -7.55 -9.14 -33.13
CA VAL A 52 -8.20 -8.66 -31.91
C VAL A 52 -9.67 -8.30 -32.22
N PRO A 53 -10.65 -8.77 -31.44
CA PRO A 53 -10.56 -9.36 -30.08
C PRO A 53 -10.53 -10.90 -30.03
N LEU A 54 -10.36 -11.61 -31.10
CA LEU A 54 -10.39 -13.07 -31.14
C LEU A 54 -9.08 -13.69 -30.57
N VAL A 55 -9.21 -14.84 -29.92
CA VAL A 55 -8.09 -15.62 -29.36
C VAL A 55 -8.06 -17.02 -29.98
N PRO A 56 -6.91 -17.68 -30.11
CA PRO A 56 -6.86 -19.08 -30.54
C PRO A 56 -7.61 -19.97 -29.54
N ASN A 57 -8.40 -20.92 -30.05
CA ASN A 57 -9.00 -21.94 -29.20
C ASN A 57 -7.94 -22.88 -28.59
N ALA A 58 -8.35 -23.76 -27.68
CA ALA A 58 -7.46 -24.66 -26.96
C ALA A 58 -6.64 -25.62 -27.87
N THR A 59 -7.11 -25.87 -29.10
CA THR A 59 -6.42 -26.68 -30.10
C THR A 59 -5.55 -25.87 -31.05
N GLY A 60 -5.68 -24.55 -31.03
CA GLY A 60 -4.88 -23.63 -31.85
C GLY A 60 -5.23 -23.66 -33.34
N ASP A 61 -6.42 -24.15 -33.72
CA ASP A 61 -6.87 -24.32 -35.11
C ASP A 61 -7.99 -23.37 -35.52
N ALA A 62 -8.56 -22.62 -34.58
CA ALA A 62 -9.60 -21.62 -34.86
C ALA A 62 -9.47 -20.40 -33.93
N CYS A 63 -9.86 -19.23 -34.47
CA CYS A 63 -10.03 -18.01 -33.68
C CYS A 63 -11.44 -17.94 -33.12
N ILE A 64 -11.56 -17.85 -31.81
CA ILE A 64 -12.84 -17.76 -31.10
C ILE A 64 -12.89 -16.46 -30.30
N ALA A 65 -14.11 -16.00 -29.99
CA ALA A 65 -14.27 -14.92 -29.03
C ALA A 65 -13.74 -15.40 -27.66
N PRO A 66 -12.96 -14.58 -26.93
CA PRO A 66 -12.57 -14.92 -25.58
C PRO A 66 -13.82 -15.16 -24.71
N GLU A 67 -13.74 -16.16 -23.84
CA GLU A 67 -14.80 -16.35 -22.85
C GLU A 67 -14.92 -15.08 -21.98
N PRO A 68 -16.14 -14.63 -21.64
CA PRO A 68 -16.32 -13.52 -20.73
C PRO A 68 -15.61 -13.78 -19.41
N ILE A 69 -14.82 -12.81 -18.94
CA ILE A 69 -14.23 -12.88 -17.62
C ILE A 69 -15.36 -12.99 -16.57
N GLN A 70 -15.15 -13.80 -15.55
CA GLN A 70 -16.10 -13.91 -14.45
C GLN A 70 -15.93 -12.68 -13.56
N CYS A 71 -16.93 -11.81 -13.53
CA CYS A 71 -16.91 -10.63 -12.69
C CYS A 71 -17.75 -10.83 -11.42
N PRO A 72 -17.24 -10.45 -10.24
CA PRO A 72 -18.05 -10.45 -9.03
C PRO A 72 -19.17 -9.41 -9.13
N VAL A 73 -20.38 -9.77 -8.71
CA VAL A 73 -21.50 -8.81 -8.61
C VAL A 73 -21.07 -7.67 -7.65
N PRO A 74 -21.29 -6.39 -7.98
CA PRO A 74 -22.14 -5.84 -9.05
C PRO A 74 -21.40 -5.49 -10.35
N THR A 75 -20.26 -6.08 -10.61
CA THR A 75 -19.48 -5.77 -11.80
C THR A 75 -19.79 -6.71 -12.97
N VAL A 76 -19.60 -6.21 -14.18
CA VAL A 76 -19.77 -6.95 -15.45
C VAL A 76 -18.50 -6.80 -16.28
N PRO A 77 -18.21 -7.72 -17.21
CA PRO A 77 -17.11 -7.54 -18.16
C PRO A 77 -17.27 -6.24 -18.95
N ASP A 78 -16.18 -5.47 -19.14
CA ASP A 78 -16.17 -4.33 -20.02
C ASP A 78 -16.34 -4.76 -21.49
N ALA A 79 -16.54 -3.80 -22.39
CA ALA A 79 -16.77 -4.07 -23.81
C ALA A 79 -15.61 -4.80 -24.50
N LYS A 80 -14.41 -4.82 -23.88
CA LYS A 80 -13.23 -5.51 -24.37
C LYS A 80 -12.99 -6.85 -23.68
N ASN A 81 -13.77 -7.17 -22.64
CA ASN A 81 -13.60 -8.36 -21.82
C ASN A 81 -12.20 -8.45 -21.14
N GLU A 82 -11.65 -7.29 -20.78
CA GLU A 82 -10.31 -7.16 -20.17
C GLU A 82 -10.39 -6.83 -18.68
N SER A 83 -11.50 -6.21 -18.22
CA SER A 83 -11.69 -5.79 -16.83
C SER A 83 -13.14 -5.87 -16.39
N CYS A 84 -13.35 -5.98 -15.07
CA CYS A 84 -14.68 -5.90 -14.48
C CYS A 84 -15.03 -4.44 -14.20
N VAL A 85 -16.09 -3.95 -14.81
CA VAL A 85 -16.62 -2.60 -14.63
C VAL A 85 -17.99 -2.67 -13.96
N VAL A 86 -18.33 -1.63 -13.24
CA VAL A 86 -19.66 -1.51 -12.63
C VAL A 86 -20.69 -1.39 -13.74
N GLY A 87 -21.72 -2.26 -13.74
CA GLY A 87 -22.71 -2.36 -14.81
C GLY A 87 -24.15 -2.34 -14.30
N VAL A 88 -25.05 -1.94 -15.16
CA VAL A 88 -26.51 -1.98 -14.90
C VAL A 88 -27.00 -3.40 -15.12
N ASP A 89 -27.69 -3.98 -14.14
CA ASP A 89 -28.45 -5.22 -14.32
C ASP A 89 -29.64 -4.96 -15.27
N PRO A 90 -29.67 -5.50 -16.48
CA PRO A 90 -30.74 -5.26 -17.42
C PRO A 90 -32.11 -5.82 -16.96
N ASP A 91 -32.08 -6.76 -16.02
CA ASP A 91 -33.29 -7.40 -15.47
C ASP A 91 -33.70 -6.80 -14.11
N ALA A 92 -33.03 -5.73 -13.66
CA ALA A 92 -33.35 -5.05 -12.41
C ALA A 92 -34.80 -4.51 -12.46
N PRO A 93 -35.65 -4.78 -11.45
CA PRO A 93 -36.99 -4.21 -11.38
C PRO A 93 -36.94 -2.68 -11.40
N ALA A 94 -37.93 -2.04 -12.06
CA ALA A 94 -38.01 -0.60 -12.04
C ALA A 94 -38.27 -0.09 -10.62
N PRO A 95 -37.50 0.92 -10.13
CA PRO A 95 -37.75 1.55 -8.84
C PRO A 95 -39.16 2.20 -8.79
N VAL A 96 -39.76 2.20 -7.60
CA VAL A 96 -41.12 2.77 -7.41
C VAL A 96 -41.17 4.29 -7.59
N PHE A 97 -40.03 4.98 -7.49
CA PHE A 97 -39.97 6.43 -7.63
C PHE A 97 -38.87 6.86 -8.59
N PHE A 98 -39.20 7.73 -9.53
CA PHE A 98 -38.27 8.41 -10.44
C PHE A 98 -38.28 9.92 -10.17
N PRO A 99 -37.14 10.57 -9.86
CA PRO A 99 -37.09 11.98 -9.55
C PRO A 99 -37.34 12.86 -10.77
N SER A 100 -38.00 13.99 -10.56
CA SER A 100 -38.10 15.07 -11.56
C SER A 100 -36.75 15.78 -11.74
N GLU A 101 -36.67 16.71 -12.71
CA GLU A 101 -35.43 17.50 -12.94
C GLU A 101 -34.97 18.31 -11.71
N SER A 102 -35.88 18.69 -10.83
CA SER A 102 -35.61 19.43 -9.59
C SER A 102 -35.52 18.53 -8.34
N GLN A 103 -35.38 17.23 -8.51
CA GLN A 103 -35.33 16.28 -7.40
C GLN A 103 -34.20 15.28 -7.58
N ALA A 104 -33.72 14.75 -6.46
CA ALA A 104 -32.89 13.54 -6.37
C ALA A 104 -33.56 12.49 -5.47
N VAL A 105 -33.21 11.25 -5.66
CA VAL A 105 -33.65 10.16 -4.77
C VAL A 105 -32.44 9.33 -4.32
N LEU A 106 -32.42 9.02 -3.03
CA LEU A 106 -31.44 8.11 -2.42
C LEU A 106 -32.19 6.91 -1.86
N TYR A 107 -31.80 5.72 -2.33
CA TYR A 107 -32.29 4.42 -1.85
C TYR A 107 -31.29 3.81 -0.87
N PHE A 108 -31.82 3.14 0.16
CA PHE A 108 -31.03 2.44 1.15
C PHE A 108 -31.62 1.07 1.43
N ASN A 109 -30.89 0.04 1.04
CA ASN A 109 -31.32 -1.36 1.17
C ASN A 109 -30.66 -2.02 2.39
N ARG A 110 -31.48 -2.75 3.15
CA ARG A 110 -31.07 -3.54 4.31
C ARG A 110 -31.65 -4.94 4.22
N ALA A 111 -30.83 -5.95 4.48
CA ALA A 111 -31.23 -7.35 4.43
C ALA A 111 -32.34 -7.70 5.45
N ASP A 112 -32.40 -7.00 6.60
CA ASP A 112 -33.41 -7.20 7.65
C ASP A 112 -34.73 -6.43 7.40
N GLY A 113 -34.76 -5.55 6.40
CA GLY A 113 -35.93 -4.72 6.08
C GLY A 113 -36.33 -3.71 7.19
N ALA A 114 -35.46 -3.46 8.16
CA ALA A 114 -35.76 -2.57 9.29
C ALA A 114 -35.30 -1.14 9.01
N TYR A 115 -36.20 -0.24 8.63
CA TYR A 115 -35.87 1.14 8.22
C TYR A 115 -36.33 2.22 9.20
N ASP A 116 -37.26 1.96 10.10
CA ASP A 116 -37.98 2.96 10.88
C ASP A 116 -37.08 3.83 11.77
N GLU A 117 -35.94 3.29 12.24
CA GLU A 117 -34.99 4.00 13.11
C GLU A 117 -33.97 4.82 12.33
N TYR A 118 -33.91 4.67 11.00
CA TYR A 118 -32.89 5.30 10.17
C TYR A 118 -33.34 6.64 9.62
N LYS A 119 -32.44 7.60 9.67
CA LYS A 119 -32.64 8.97 9.20
C LYS A 119 -31.52 9.34 8.25
N LEU A 120 -31.82 10.28 7.35
CA LEU A 120 -30.85 10.91 6.48
C LEU A 120 -30.44 12.25 7.08
N HIS A 121 -29.16 12.42 7.35
CA HIS A 121 -28.51 13.70 7.60
C HIS A 121 -27.81 14.15 6.32
N ASN A 122 -28.16 15.32 5.80
CA ASN A 122 -27.62 15.87 4.57
C ASN A 122 -27.37 17.37 4.71
N TRP A 123 -26.38 17.88 3.98
CA TRP A 123 -25.97 19.28 4.06
C TRP A 123 -25.33 19.76 2.76
N ASN A 124 -25.32 21.09 2.56
CA ASN A 124 -24.65 21.74 1.45
C ASN A 124 -23.25 22.22 1.86
N THR A 125 -22.31 22.20 0.93
CA THR A 125 -20.97 22.83 1.01
C THR A 125 -20.72 23.60 -0.28
N PRO A 126 -19.70 24.50 -0.34
CA PRO A 126 -19.40 25.21 -1.60
C PRO A 126 -19.11 24.31 -2.80
N GLU A 127 -18.60 23.08 -2.58
CA GLU A 127 -18.32 22.11 -3.63
C GLU A 127 -19.54 21.23 -3.98
N CYS A 128 -20.44 21.03 -3.02
CA CYS A 128 -21.65 20.22 -3.14
C CYS A 128 -22.84 21.02 -2.62
N ASP A 129 -23.25 22.05 -3.35
CA ASP A 129 -24.41 22.91 -3.07
C ASP A 129 -25.58 22.47 -3.96
N ALA A 130 -26.44 21.63 -3.42
CA ALA A 130 -27.45 20.96 -4.22
C ALA A 130 -28.85 20.95 -3.62
N TYR A 131 -28.99 20.80 -2.29
CA TYR A 131 -30.27 20.58 -1.67
C TYR A 131 -31.02 21.88 -1.39
N ALA A 132 -32.32 21.91 -1.71
CA ALA A 132 -33.21 22.98 -1.29
C ALA A 132 -33.40 22.97 0.24
N ALA A 133 -33.70 24.13 0.81
CA ALA A 133 -33.76 24.32 2.28
C ALA A 133 -34.80 23.42 2.98
N ASP A 134 -35.86 23.02 2.28
CA ASP A 134 -36.89 22.10 2.78
C ASP A 134 -36.47 20.61 2.74
N SER A 135 -35.37 20.32 2.07
CA SER A 135 -34.79 18.98 1.92
C SER A 135 -33.45 18.81 2.63
N ILE A 136 -33.11 19.71 3.57
CA ILE A 136 -31.92 19.62 4.42
C ILE A 136 -32.35 19.23 5.83
N ALA A 137 -31.63 18.26 6.45
CA ALA A 137 -31.83 17.87 7.83
C ALA A 137 -31.57 19.05 8.78
N ALA A 138 -32.52 19.34 9.68
CA ALA A 138 -32.42 20.49 10.58
C ALA A 138 -31.28 20.38 11.60
N SER A 139 -30.93 19.16 12.01
CA SER A 139 -29.80 18.82 12.86
C SER A 139 -29.53 17.32 12.81
N TRP A 140 -28.46 16.87 13.43
CA TRP A 140 -28.16 15.43 13.57
C TRP A 140 -29.35 14.67 14.16
N ASP A 141 -29.89 15.10 15.29
CA ASP A 141 -31.03 14.43 15.95
C ASP A 141 -32.34 14.50 15.17
N ASN A 142 -32.48 15.50 14.31
CA ASN A 142 -33.64 15.74 13.45
C ASN A 142 -33.33 15.52 11.98
N GLY A 143 -32.74 14.36 11.67
CA GLY A 143 -32.52 13.91 10.29
C GLY A 143 -33.84 13.64 9.57
N LEU A 144 -33.80 13.61 8.25
CA LEU A 144 -34.97 13.36 7.41
C LEU A 144 -35.45 11.91 7.56
N VAL A 145 -36.74 11.73 7.79
CA VAL A 145 -37.37 10.40 7.74
C VAL A 145 -37.54 10.01 6.27
N HIS A 146 -37.42 8.73 5.95
CA HIS A 146 -37.60 8.23 4.60
C HIS A 146 -38.98 8.55 4.04
N THR A 147 -39.06 8.81 2.74
CA THR A 147 -40.31 9.15 2.02
C THR A 147 -41.20 7.93 1.84
N GLY A 148 -40.58 6.76 1.65
CA GLY A 148 -41.28 5.49 1.47
C GLY A 148 -40.30 4.33 1.46
N VAL A 149 -40.82 3.12 1.22
CA VAL A 149 -40.04 1.88 1.10
C VAL A 149 -40.35 1.23 -0.23
N ASP A 150 -39.30 1.00 -1.02
CA ASP A 150 -39.35 0.22 -2.27
C ASP A 150 -39.15 -1.27 -1.93
N PRO A 151 -39.93 -2.21 -2.49
CA PRO A 151 -39.83 -3.61 -2.16
C PRO A 151 -38.48 -4.26 -2.59
N ASN A 152 -37.78 -3.67 -3.56
CA ASN A 152 -36.51 -4.17 -4.08
C ASN A 152 -35.29 -3.36 -3.61
N TYR A 153 -35.47 -2.05 -3.38
CA TYR A 153 -34.35 -1.11 -3.13
C TYR A 153 -34.38 -0.51 -1.72
N GLY A 154 -35.34 -0.90 -0.88
CA GLY A 154 -35.42 -0.47 0.52
C GLY A 154 -35.99 0.94 0.72
N ALA A 155 -35.66 1.55 1.87
CA ALA A 155 -36.12 2.91 2.18
C ALA A 155 -35.56 3.92 1.18
N TYR A 156 -36.37 4.97 0.85
CA TYR A 156 -35.88 6.03 -0.02
C TYR A 156 -36.28 7.42 0.47
N TRP A 157 -35.41 8.39 0.20
CA TRP A 157 -35.61 9.81 0.45
C TRP A 157 -35.70 10.57 -0.87
N VAL A 158 -36.77 11.34 -1.04
CA VAL A 158 -36.91 12.29 -2.15
C VAL A 158 -36.43 13.65 -1.67
N LEU A 159 -35.45 14.20 -2.37
CA LEU A 159 -34.74 15.42 -1.99
C LEU A 159 -34.94 16.49 -3.08
N ASN A 160 -35.52 17.63 -2.70
CA ASN A 160 -35.66 18.76 -3.63
C ASN A 160 -34.28 19.43 -3.80
N LEU A 161 -34.00 19.82 -5.05
CA LEU A 161 -32.75 20.48 -5.44
C LEU A 161 -32.99 21.96 -5.71
N ILE A 162 -31.94 22.77 -5.54
CA ILE A 162 -31.94 24.17 -6.01
C ILE A 162 -31.80 24.23 -7.53
N ASP A 163 -32.13 25.36 -8.16
CA ASP A 163 -32.16 25.47 -9.63
C ASP A 163 -30.78 25.22 -10.29
N ASP A 164 -29.71 25.73 -9.73
CA ASP A 164 -28.32 25.62 -10.22
C ASP A 164 -27.46 24.67 -9.36
N PHE A 165 -28.02 23.51 -9.00
CA PHE A 165 -27.30 22.55 -8.14
C PHE A 165 -25.97 22.07 -8.74
N THR A 166 -25.01 21.81 -7.85
CA THR A 166 -23.70 21.24 -8.19
C THR A 166 -23.80 19.76 -8.58
N GLU A 167 -22.67 19.15 -8.92
CA GLU A 167 -22.61 17.75 -9.38
C GLU A 167 -22.76 16.72 -8.25
N CYS A 168 -22.80 17.16 -6.98
CA CYS A 168 -22.89 16.28 -5.84
C CYS A 168 -23.73 16.84 -4.69
N GLY A 169 -24.17 15.96 -3.78
CA GLY A 169 -24.78 16.28 -2.50
C GLY A 169 -24.18 15.46 -1.36
N ASN A 170 -23.96 16.06 -0.19
CA ASN A 170 -23.38 15.34 0.96
C ASN A 170 -24.46 14.68 1.80
N PHE A 171 -24.18 13.49 2.34
CA PHE A 171 -25.12 12.78 3.20
C PHE A 171 -24.46 11.79 4.16
N ILE A 172 -25.19 11.43 5.21
CA ILE A 172 -24.96 10.32 6.11
C ILE A 172 -26.31 9.66 6.42
N ILE A 173 -26.38 8.33 6.35
CA ILE A 173 -27.51 7.56 6.89
C ILE A 173 -27.11 7.09 8.28
N HIS A 174 -27.97 7.31 9.27
CA HIS A 174 -27.67 6.94 10.65
C HIS A 174 -28.92 6.61 11.45
N LYS A 175 -28.72 5.93 12.60
CA LYS A 175 -29.70 5.79 13.67
C LYS A 175 -29.12 6.31 14.98
N GLY A 176 -30.01 6.68 15.92
CA GLY A 176 -29.57 7.21 17.22
C GLY A 176 -28.96 8.61 17.11
N THR A 177 -28.24 9.01 18.14
CA THR A 177 -27.75 10.38 18.35
C THR A 177 -26.21 10.51 18.36
N ASP A 178 -25.49 9.42 18.18
CA ASP A 178 -24.04 9.36 18.20
C ASP A 178 -23.45 8.79 16.90
N ASP A 179 -22.12 8.90 16.75
CA ASP A 179 -21.40 8.43 15.58
C ASP A 179 -21.41 6.89 15.41
N ALA A 180 -21.66 6.14 16.49
CA ALA A 180 -21.75 4.68 16.43
C ALA A 180 -22.98 4.21 15.63
N GLY A 181 -23.98 5.07 15.46
CA GLY A 181 -25.16 4.79 14.65
C GLY A 181 -25.03 5.07 13.16
N LYS A 182 -23.86 5.55 12.66
CA LYS A 182 -23.63 5.77 11.24
C LYS A 182 -23.61 4.46 10.47
N GLU A 183 -24.31 4.43 9.35
CA GLU A 183 -24.33 3.32 8.40
C GLU A 183 -23.19 3.43 7.36
N MET A 184 -23.10 2.46 6.46
CA MET A 184 -22.18 2.46 5.32
C MET A 184 -20.69 2.59 5.72
N GLY A 185 -20.29 2.07 6.90
CA GLY A 185 -18.88 2.13 7.35
C GLY A 185 -18.49 3.42 8.09
N GLY A 186 -19.45 4.26 8.46
CA GLY A 186 -19.24 5.40 9.38
C GLY A 186 -18.67 6.67 8.76
N GLY A 187 -18.54 6.74 7.44
CA GLY A 187 -18.03 7.92 6.72
C GLY A 187 -19.09 8.94 6.33
N ASP A 188 -18.61 10.08 5.82
CA ASP A 188 -19.42 11.06 5.10
C ASP A 188 -19.42 10.69 3.61
N PHE A 189 -20.59 10.65 2.97
CA PHE A 189 -20.75 10.20 1.61
C PHE A 189 -21.24 11.33 0.69
N ARG A 190 -21.04 11.12 -0.62
CA ARG A 190 -21.54 12.01 -1.65
C ARG A 190 -22.40 11.23 -2.63
N VAL A 191 -23.58 11.78 -2.94
CA VAL A 191 -24.39 11.33 -4.07
C VAL A 191 -23.98 12.09 -5.32
N PRO A 192 -23.67 11.44 -6.44
CA PRO A 192 -23.57 12.08 -7.72
C PRO A 192 -24.98 12.49 -8.21
N LEU A 193 -25.09 13.70 -8.77
CA LEU A 193 -26.35 14.28 -9.23
C LEU A 193 -26.39 14.55 -10.74
N LYS A 194 -25.22 14.44 -11.41
CA LYS A 194 -25.08 14.54 -12.86
C LYS A 194 -24.35 13.30 -13.35
N GLN A 195 -25.13 12.25 -13.60
CA GLN A 195 -24.63 10.96 -14.05
C GLN A 195 -24.61 10.89 -15.59
N ASP A 196 -23.73 10.05 -16.13
CA ASP A 196 -23.61 9.83 -17.58
C ASP A 196 -24.85 9.09 -18.16
N ASP A 197 -25.45 8.19 -17.38
CA ASP A 197 -26.67 7.48 -17.78
C ASP A 197 -27.91 8.36 -17.62
N ALA A 198 -28.55 8.66 -18.72
CA ALA A 198 -29.77 9.48 -18.74
C ALA A 198 -30.98 8.80 -18.07
N THR A 199 -30.99 7.48 -17.94
CA THR A 199 -32.11 6.70 -17.40
C THR A 199 -32.27 6.88 -15.90
N TYR A 200 -31.16 6.89 -15.17
CA TYR A 200 -31.14 6.93 -13.72
C TYR A 200 -30.58 8.24 -13.15
N GLN A 201 -30.74 9.34 -13.88
CA GLN A 201 -30.31 10.68 -13.46
C GLN A 201 -30.83 11.01 -12.06
N ARG A 202 -29.92 11.42 -11.16
CA ARG A 202 -30.21 11.80 -9.75
C ARG A 202 -30.83 10.68 -8.91
N MET A 203 -30.64 9.41 -9.34
CA MET A 203 -30.99 8.23 -8.56
C MET A 203 -29.73 7.58 -8.01
N ASN A 204 -29.70 7.32 -6.72
CA ASN A 204 -28.56 6.75 -6.05
C ASN A 204 -29.00 5.62 -5.12
N PHE A 205 -28.24 4.52 -5.10
CA PHE A 205 -28.56 3.29 -4.38
C PHE A 205 -27.45 2.98 -3.40
N THR A 206 -27.81 2.61 -2.17
CA THR A 206 -26.88 2.28 -1.10
C THR A 206 -27.32 1.03 -0.34
N PHE A 207 -26.39 0.41 0.36
CA PHE A 207 -26.65 -0.79 1.16
C PHE A 207 -26.10 -0.62 2.58
N SER A 208 -26.81 -1.19 3.54
CA SER A 208 -26.36 -1.25 4.93
C SER A 208 -25.00 -1.97 5.01
N GLY A 209 -24.05 -1.36 5.73
CA GLY A 209 -22.70 -1.90 5.92
C GLY A 209 -21.75 -1.74 4.73
N VAL A 210 -22.17 -1.12 3.61
CA VAL A 210 -21.35 -0.97 2.40
C VAL A 210 -21.01 0.49 2.14
N ALA A 211 -19.72 0.82 2.15
CA ALA A 211 -19.20 2.18 1.96
C ALA A 211 -19.16 2.60 0.48
N SER A 212 -20.26 2.42 -0.24
CA SER A 212 -20.37 2.76 -1.67
C SER A 212 -21.74 3.32 -2.03
N VAL A 213 -21.75 4.21 -3.01
CA VAL A 213 -22.96 4.74 -3.65
C VAL A 213 -22.98 4.25 -5.08
N PHE A 214 -24.10 3.66 -5.51
CA PHE A 214 -24.29 3.13 -6.86
C PHE A 214 -25.25 4.03 -7.62
N GLU A 215 -24.94 4.32 -8.88
CA GLU A 215 -25.67 5.26 -9.73
C GLU A 215 -26.75 4.58 -10.59
N TYR A 216 -27.04 3.32 -10.32
CA TYR A 216 -28.02 2.50 -11.04
C TYR A 216 -28.67 1.50 -10.06
N PRO A 217 -29.88 1.00 -10.42
CA PRO A 217 -30.60 0.07 -9.56
C PRO A 217 -29.83 -1.24 -9.35
N LEU A 218 -29.61 -1.58 -8.10
CA LEU A 218 -29.10 -2.88 -7.67
C LEU A 218 -30.04 -3.46 -6.61
N VAL A 219 -30.62 -4.62 -6.88
CA VAL A 219 -31.51 -5.32 -5.93
C VAL A 219 -30.70 -5.92 -4.79
N SER A 220 -29.50 -6.41 -5.08
CA SER A 220 -28.56 -6.94 -4.10
C SER A 220 -27.14 -6.81 -4.63
N LEU A 221 -26.17 -6.80 -3.74
CA LEU A 221 -24.75 -6.84 -4.10
C LEU A 221 -24.27 -8.26 -4.43
N GLY A 222 -25.18 -9.23 -4.46
CA GLY A 222 -24.79 -10.62 -4.40
C GLY A 222 -24.14 -10.94 -3.06
N LYS A 223 -23.69 -12.16 -2.90
CA LYS A 223 -22.84 -12.52 -1.77
C LYS A 223 -21.44 -11.97 -2.01
N GLN A 224 -21.06 -10.91 -1.28
CA GLN A 224 -19.71 -10.40 -1.36
C GLN A 224 -18.75 -11.43 -0.76
N PRO A 225 -17.61 -11.71 -1.42
CA PRO A 225 -16.57 -12.53 -0.81
C PRO A 225 -16.08 -11.86 0.49
N LEU A 226 -15.63 -12.68 1.41
CA LEU A 226 -15.02 -12.21 2.65
C LEU A 226 -13.87 -11.24 2.34
N ASN A 227 -13.95 -10.02 2.86
CA ASN A 227 -12.90 -9.02 2.65
C ASN A 227 -11.69 -9.31 3.55
N ILE A 228 -10.54 -9.59 2.93
CA ILE A 228 -9.25 -9.69 3.63
C ILE A 228 -8.66 -8.28 3.70
N SER A 229 -8.76 -7.63 4.85
CA SER A 229 -8.29 -6.25 5.00
C SER A 229 -7.76 -5.93 6.39
N GLY A 230 -7.00 -4.82 6.47
CA GLY A 230 -6.43 -4.33 7.72
C GLY A 230 -5.31 -5.23 8.27
N PHE A 231 -4.72 -4.80 9.38
CA PHE A 231 -3.66 -5.49 10.12
C PHE A 231 -4.07 -5.58 11.60
N ALA A 232 -5.19 -6.25 11.86
CA ALA A 232 -5.76 -6.34 13.20
C ALA A 232 -5.14 -7.45 14.06
N ALA A 233 -4.48 -8.43 13.43
CA ALA A 233 -3.80 -9.50 14.14
C ALA A 233 -2.33 -9.17 14.40
N HIS A 234 -1.79 -9.64 15.53
CA HIS A 234 -0.39 -9.50 15.91
C HIS A 234 0.24 -10.87 16.14
N TRP A 235 1.39 -11.12 15.54
CA TRP A 235 2.22 -12.28 15.83
C TRP A 235 3.28 -11.87 16.84
N ILE A 236 3.24 -12.44 18.07
CA ILE A 236 3.99 -11.92 19.22
C ILE A 236 5.36 -12.57 19.38
N ASP A 237 5.40 -13.90 19.30
CA ASP A 237 6.62 -14.70 19.41
C ASP A 237 6.59 -15.90 18.44
N SER A 238 7.45 -16.90 18.63
CA SER A 238 7.62 -18.00 17.67
C SER A 238 6.30 -18.68 17.27
N ASN A 239 5.28 -18.72 18.12
CA ASN A 239 4.06 -19.47 17.88
C ASN A 239 2.77 -18.85 18.42
N THR A 240 2.82 -17.60 18.93
CA THR A 240 1.67 -16.95 19.59
C THR A 240 1.15 -15.77 18.78
N PHE A 241 -0.15 -15.79 18.53
CA PHE A 241 -0.90 -14.76 17.82
C PHE A 241 -1.95 -14.12 18.74
N VAL A 242 -2.26 -12.86 18.53
CA VAL A 242 -3.30 -12.12 19.25
C VAL A 242 -4.17 -11.39 18.23
N TRP A 243 -5.47 -11.53 18.38
CA TRP A 243 -6.44 -10.86 17.52
C TRP A 243 -7.75 -10.64 18.27
N ASN A 244 -8.24 -9.40 18.27
CA ASN A 244 -9.56 -9.07 18.78
C ASN A 244 -10.62 -9.50 17.74
N THR A 245 -11.00 -10.76 17.80
CA THR A 245 -11.94 -11.37 16.86
C THR A 245 -13.37 -10.88 17.08
N PRO A 246 -14.22 -10.85 16.03
CA PRO A 246 -15.67 -10.77 16.20
C PRO A 246 -16.22 -11.87 17.14
N GLU A 247 -17.33 -11.58 17.83
CA GLU A 247 -17.91 -12.48 18.83
C GLU A 247 -18.32 -13.85 18.24
N GLU A 248 -18.72 -13.88 16.98
CA GLU A 248 -19.16 -15.07 16.27
C GLU A 248 -18.01 -16.00 15.86
N VAL A 249 -16.76 -15.58 15.97
CA VAL A 249 -15.59 -16.39 15.66
C VAL A 249 -15.35 -17.42 16.75
N THR A 250 -15.43 -18.70 16.40
CA THR A 250 -15.23 -19.83 17.32
C THR A 250 -13.90 -20.54 17.12
N SER A 251 -13.27 -20.38 15.96
CA SER A 251 -11.93 -20.91 15.68
C SER A 251 -11.15 -19.96 14.76
N VAL A 252 -9.81 -19.98 14.87
CA VAL A 252 -8.91 -19.17 14.07
C VAL A 252 -7.88 -20.07 13.38
N LYS A 253 -7.61 -19.78 12.11
CA LYS A 253 -6.58 -20.48 11.33
C LYS A 253 -5.64 -19.45 10.69
N LEU A 254 -4.35 -19.78 10.62
CA LEU A 254 -3.37 -19.02 9.84
C LEU A 254 -3.36 -19.58 8.42
N HIS A 255 -3.64 -18.73 7.46
CA HIS A 255 -3.44 -19.00 6.03
C HIS A 255 -2.14 -18.37 5.58
N HIS A 256 -1.35 -19.09 4.80
CA HIS A 256 -0.10 -18.56 4.26
C HIS A 256 0.12 -18.98 2.80
N SER A 257 0.80 -18.14 2.04
CA SER A 257 1.22 -18.40 0.67
C SER A 257 2.57 -17.80 0.35
N VAL A 258 3.46 -18.62 -0.22
CA VAL A 258 4.77 -18.18 -0.71
C VAL A 258 4.65 -17.30 -1.98
N ASN A 259 3.54 -17.43 -2.71
CA ASN A 259 3.28 -16.73 -3.97
C ASN A 259 2.40 -15.48 -3.80
N ALA A 260 1.94 -15.20 -2.58
CA ALA A 260 1.01 -14.11 -2.28
C ALA A 260 -0.34 -14.22 -3.06
N ASP A 261 -0.89 -15.43 -3.13
CA ASP A 261 -2.11 -15.76 -3.86
C ASP A 261 -3.31 -16.09 -2.95
N ILE A 262 -3.28 -15.63 -1.69
CA ILE A 262 -4.41 -15.81 -0.77
C ILE A 262 -5.53 -14.86 -1.17
N ILE A 263 -6.68 -15.44 -1.51
CA ILE A 263 -7.92 -14.74 -1.83
C ILE A 263 -9.09 -15.39 -1.10
N ALA A 264 -10.13 -14.63 -0.84
CA ALA A 264 -11.44 -15.17 -0.46
C ALA A 264 -12.31 -15.28 -1.71
N ASN A 265 -13.10 -16.34 -1.82
CA ASN A 265 -14.06 -16.51 -2.91
C ASN A 265 -15.50 -16.21 -2.47
N ASP A 266 -16.46 -16.29 -3.39
CA ASP A 266 -17.89 -16.02 -3.16
C ASP A 266 -18.55 -16.97 -2.16
N GLU A 267 -17.90 -18.10 -1.84
CA GLU A 267 -18.37 -19.08 -0.86
C GLU A 267 -17.77 -18.85 0.55
N ASP A 268 -17.06 -17.72 0.76
CA ASP A 268 -16.28 -17.39 1.95
C ASP A 268 -15.19 -18.43 2.27
N VAL A 269 -14.63 -19.04 1.23
CA VAL A 269 -13.47 -19.93 1.34
C VAL A 269 -12.22 -19.12 1.07
N VAL A 270 -11.29 -19.11 2.02
CA VAL A 270 -10.00 -18.43 1.90
C VAL A 270 -8.97 -19.45 1.44
N SER A 271 -8.25 -19.11 0.35
CA SER A 271 -7.20 -19.97 -0.21
C SER A 271 -5.92 -19.97 0.65
N GLY A 272 -4.89 -20.66 0.19
CA GLY A 272 -3.59 -20.77 0.85
C GLY A 272 -3.42 -22.06 1.66
N THR A 273 -2.19 -22.28 2.14
CA THR A 273 -1.89 -23.38 3.08
C THR A 273 -2.34 -22.99 4.48
N VAL A 274 -2.93 -23.93 5.22
CA VAL A 274 -3.63 -23.66 6.48
C VAL A 274 -2.90 -24.28 7.66
N VAL A 275 -2.73 -23.49 8.72
CA VAL A 275 -2.30 -23.94 10.05
C VAL A 275 -3.41 -23.63 11.05
N SER A 276 -3.94 -24.65 11.72
CA SER A 276 -4.94 -24.46 12.78
C SER A 276 -4.30 -23.86 14.02
N LEU A 277 -4.96 -22.88 14.62
CA LEU A 277 -4.53 -22.26 15.86
C LEU A 277 -5.41 -22.73 17.02
N THR A 278 -4.82 -22.86 18.21
CA THR A 278 -5.52 -23.24 19.44
C THR A 278 -5.63 -22.03 20.35
N ALA A 279 -6.82 -21.77 20.87
CA ALA A 279 -7.03 -20.71 21.86
C ALA A 279 -6.12 -20.90 23.07
N THR A 280 -5.48 -19.84 23.53
CA THR A 280 -4.55 -19.85 24.66
C THR A 280 -4.67 -18.57 25.49
N THR A 281 -3.86 -18.45 26.52
CA THR A 281 -3.71 -17.22 27.34
C THR A 281 -2.28 -16.75 27.29
N LEU A 282 -2.07 -15.44 27.21
CA LEU A 282 -0.75 -14.85 27.23
C LEU A 282 -0.09 -15.02 28.61
N SER A 283 1.20 -15.37 28.62
CA SER A 283 2.04 -15.27 29.83
C SER A 283 2.29 -13.80 30.22
N ASP A 284 2.76 -13.57 31.44
CA ASP A 284 3.10 -12.23 31.89
C ASP A 284 4.21 -11.60 31.04
N GLU A 285 5.17 -12.40 30.55
CA GLU A 285 6.23 -11.95 29.63
C GLU A 285 5.67 -11.53 28.28
N GLN A 286 4.74 -12.33 27.71
CA GLN A 286 4.07 -11.98 26.45
C GLN A 286 3.21 -10.72 26.60
N LYS A 287 2.50 -10.55 27.72
CA LYS A 287 1.73 -9.34 28.03
C LYS A 287 2.63 -8.11 28.13
N ALA A 288 3.82 -8.25 28.73
CA ALA A 288 4.79 -7.16 28.85
C ALA A 288 5.34 -6.71 27.47
N ILE A 289 5.48 -7.64 26.51
CA ILE A 289 5.92 -7.35 25.15
C ILE A 289 4.77 -6.73 24.31
N ALA A 290 3.55 -7.11 24.59
CA ALA A 290 2.38 -6.80 23.77
C ALA A 290 1.31 -6.00 24.54
N VAL A 291 1.74 -5.02 25.33
CA VAL A 291 0.89 -4.25 26.27
C VAL A 291 -0.40 -3.73 25.64
N GLN A 292 -0.35 -3.26 24.38
CA GLN A 292 -1.52 -2.67 23.69
C GLN A 292 -2.61 -3.71 23.36
N VAL A 293 -2.25 -5.00 23.31
CA VAL A 293 -3.14 -6.10 22.94
C VAL A 293 -3.17 -7.22 23.99
N ALA A 294 -2.68 -6.94 25.21
CA ALA A 294 -2.50 -7.90 26.29
C ALA A 294 -3.81 -8.57 26.75
N GLU A 295 -4.93 -7.90 26.57
CA GLU A 295 -6.26 -8.38 26.99
C GLU A 295 -7.07 -8.97 25.81
N TRP A 296 -6.50 -9.02 24.60
CA TRP A 296 -7.18 -9.61 23.45
C TRP A 296 -7.10 -11.14 23.45
N PRO A 297 -8.01 -11.83 22.77
CA PRO A 297 -7.92 -13.27 22.55
C PRO A 297 -6.58 -13.69 21.94
N ALA A 298 -5.95 -14.71 22.53
CA ALA A 298 -4.68 -15.24 22.07
C ALA A 298 -4.83 -16.66 21.52
N PHE A 299 -3.99 -17.00 20.56
CA PHE A 299 -3.99 -18.25 19.83
C PHE A 299 -2.57 -18.76 19.67
N SER A 300 -2.34 -20.06 19.82
CA SER A 300 -1.05 -20.70 19.61
C SER A 300 -1.07 -21.64 18.41
N ALA A 301 0.04 -21.66 17.68
CA ALA A 301 0.30 -22.63 16.61
C ALA A 301 1.18 -23.76 17.12
N ASP A 302 1.03 -24.95 16.52
CA ASP A 302 1.90 -26.10 16.79
C ASP A 302 3.01 -26.16 15.72
N PHE A 303 3.95 -25.22 15.78
CA PHE A 303 5.15 -25.20 14.95
C PHE A 303 6.34 -24.59 15.74
N ASP A 304 7.54 -24.91 15.30
CA ASP A 304 8.78 -24.45 15.90
C ASP A 304 9.26 -23.10 15.33
N ALA A 305 10.31 -22.55 15.94
CA ALA A 305 10.90 -21.29 15.51
C ALA A 305 11.44 -21.33 14.06
N GLN A 306 11.92 -22.47 13.57
CA GLN A 306 12.41 -22.60 12.20
C GLN A 306 11.25 -22.49 11.19
N THR A 307 10.13 -23.13 11.49
CA THR A 307 8.89 -23.00 10.70
C THR A 307 8.37 -21.56 10.73
N ALA A 308 8.38 -20.91 11.90
CA ALA A 308 7.99 -19.51 12.04
C ALA A 308 8.83 -18.59 11.13
N LYS A 309 10.17 -18.76 11.11
CA LYS A 309 11.08 -18.01 10.23
C LYS A 309 10.78 -18.23 8.74
N ALA A 310 10.43 -19.44 8.34
CA ALA A 310 10.03 -19.73 6.95
C ALA A 310 8.69 -19.05 6.59
N LEU A 311 7.72 -19.03 7.51
CA LEU A 311 6.42 -18.41 7.31
C LEU A 311 6.50 -16.89 7.20
N LEU A 312 7.43 -16.24 7.88
CA LEU A 312 7.64 -14.78 7.82
C LEU A 312 8.01 -14.25 6.42
N LYS A 313 8.42 -15.13 5.51
CA LYS A 313 8.72 -14.79 4.11
C LYS A 313 7.49 -14.84 3.19
N ASN A 314 6.32 -15.19 3.73
CA ASN A 314 5.09 -15.47 2.98
C ASN A 314 4.06 -14.35 3.20
N GLN A 315 3.03 -14.32 2.35
CA GLN A 315 1.77 -13.68 2.67
C GLN A 315 1.13 -14.41 3.86
N LEU A 316 0.62 -13.66 4.85
CA LEU A 316 0.05 -14.21 6.08
C LEU A 316 -1.31 -13.57 6.35
N VAL A 317 -2.33 -14.41 6.53
CA VAL A 317 -3.71 -13.99 6.83
C VAL A 317 -4.25 -14.83 7.97
N LEU A 318 -4.75 -14.19 9.05
CA LEU A 318 -5.58 -14.88 10.04
C LEU A 318 -7.03 -14.86 9.59
N VAL A 319 -7.67 -16.02 9.65
CA VAL A 319 -9.07 -16.23 9.27
C VAL A 319 -9.85 -16.77 10.45
N GLY A 320 -10.93 -16.09 10.80
CA GLY A 320 -11.87 -16.48 11.84
C GLY A 320 -13.05 -17.24 11.25
N TYR A 321 -13.40 -18.37 11.87
CA TYR A 321 -14.46 -19.28 11.46
C TYR A 321 -15.56 -19.35 12.51
N ASN A 322 -16.80 -19.49 12.09
CA ASN A 322 -17.94 -19.71 12.96
C ASN A 322 -18.11 -21.22 13.29
N THR A 323 -19.18 -21.56 14.02
CA THR A 323 -19.51 -22.94 14.42
C THR A 323 -19.80 -23.88 13.25
N GLU A 324 -20.07 -23.36 12.05
CA GLU A 324 -20.34 -24.13 10.82
C GLU A 324 -19.05 -24.30 9.97
N ASP A 325 -17.88 -23.94 10.53
CA ASP A 325 -16.57 -23.90 9.84
C ASP A 325 -16.58 -22.99 8.60
N LYS A 326 -17.37 -21.92 8.65
CA LYS A 326 -17.46 -20.92 7.60
C LYS A 326 -16.60 -19.71 7.97
N ALA A 327 -15.75 -19.23 7.05
CA ALA A 327 -14.95 -18.04 7.26
C ALA A 327 -15.86 -16.80 7.34
N ILE A 328 -15.73 -16.02 8.42
CA ILE A 328 -16.56 -14.84 8.69
C ILE A 328 -15.75 -13.57 8.97
N ALA A 329 -14.45 -13.71 9.18
CA ALA A 329 -13.53 -12.59 9.37
C ALA A 329 -12.13 -12.96 8.84
N ALA A 330 -11.40 -12.00 8.27
CA ALA A 330 -10.03 -12.20 7.83
C ALA A 330 -9.21 -10.92 7.96
N THR A 331 -7.94 -11.05 8.34
CA THR A 331 -7.04 -9.90 8.49
C THR A 331 -5.58 -10.29 8.24
N TYR A 332 -4.78 -9.33 7.77
CA TYR A 332 -3.32 -9.48 7.69
C TYR A 332 -2.68 -9.44 9.07
N VAL A 333 -1.44 -9.91 9.16
CA VAL A 333 -0.70 -10.11 10.41
C VAL A 333 0.42 -9.10 10.56
N GLN A 334 0.47 -8.40 11.69
CA GLN A 334 1.60 -7.56 12.08
C GLN A 334 2.72 -8.45 12.63
N THR A 335 3.93 -8.33 12.06
CA THR A 335 5.05 -9.25 12.33
C THR A 335 6.21 -8.63 13.11
N ALA A 336 6.16 -7.35 13.49
CA ALA A 336 7.27 -6.67 14.16
C ALA A 336 7.73 -7.40 15.45
N LYS A 337 6.79 -7.85 16.28
CA LYS A 337 7.11 -8.49 17.56
C LYS A 337 7.74 -9.87 17.41
N VAL A 338 7.27 -10.67 16.45
CA VAL A 338 7.85 -12.00 16.19
C VAL A 338 9.23 -11.87 15.53
N LEU A 339 9.48 -10.85 14.72
CA LEU A 339 10.81 -10.56 14.18
C LEU A 339 11.80 -10.28 15.33
N ASP A 340 11.44 -9.41 16.28
CA ASP A 340 12.24 -9.17 17.47
C ASP A 340 12.47 -10.46 18.27
N SER A 341 11.43 -11.25 18.48
CA SER A 341 11.51 -12.48 19.26
C SER A 341 12.44 -13.52 18.64
N LEU A 342 12.45 -13.64 17.30
CA LEU A 342 13.18 -14.69 16.59
C LEU A 342 14.61 -14.30 16.19
N TYR A 343 14.91 -13.01 16.06
CA TYR A 343 16.15 -12.56 15.40
C TYR A 343 16.97 -11.56 16.20
N THR A 344 16.39 -10.88 17.20
CA THR A 344 17.09 -9.82 17.94
C THR A 344 17.15 -10.07 19.45
N ARG A 345 16.89 -11.31 19.88
CA ARG A 345 16.94 -11.72 21.29
C ARG A 345 17.64 -13.06 21.45
N GLY A 346 18.39 -13.18 22.53
CA GLY A 346 19.10 -14.41 22.88
C GLY A 346 20.27 -14.72 21.93
N ASP A 347 20.44 -16.00 21.59
CA ASP A 347 21.59 -16.47 20.81
C ASP A 347 21.56 -16.03 19.32
N ALA A 348 20.40 -15.56 18.82
CA ALA A 348 20.22 -15.11 17.44
C ALA A 348 20.22 -13.58 17.33
N ASP A 349 21.05 -12.90 18.10
CA ASP A 349 21.02 -11.45 18.22
C ASP A 349 21.62 -10.75 16.99
N ALA A 350 20.75 -10.47 16.01
CA ALA A 350 21.11 -9.73 14.81
C ALA A 350 21.50 -8.26 15.10
N ASN A 351 21.17 -7.71 16.29
CA ASN A 351 21.53 -6.34 16.66
C ASN A 351 23.04 -6.18 16.88
N GLU A 352 23.73 -7.26 17.27
CA GLU A 352 25.18 -7.26 17.52
C GLU A 352 26.00 -7.56 16.24
N ALA A 353 25.33 -7.80 15.11
CA ALA A 353 26.00 -8.15 13.86
C ALA A 353 26.63 -6.92 13.18
N ASN A 354 27.78 -7.13 12.55
CA ASN A 354 28.38 -6.13 11.67
C ASN A 354 27.63 -6.14 10.32
N LEU A 355 26.78 -5.15 10.12
CA LEU A 355 26.03 -4.98 8.88
C LEU A 355 26.68 -3.92 7.98
N GLY A 356 26.30 -3.95 6.67
CA GLY A 356 26.90 -3.11 5.65
C GLY A 356 28.21 -3.65 5.10
N LEU A 357 29.00 -2.73 4.57
CA LEU A 357 30.28 -3.02 3.93
C LEU A 357 31.41 -3.15 4.96
N SER A 358 32.25 -4.15 4.80
CA SER A 358 33.51 -4.28 5.52
C SER A 358 34.62 -4.77 4.59
N TYR A 359 35.89 -4.44 4.93
CA TYR A 359 37.09 -4.87 4.22
C TYR A 359 37.85 -5.87 5.08
N ASN A 360 38.35 -6.93 4.48
CA ASN A 360 39.14 -7.97 5.14
C ASN A 360 40.25 -8.46 4.20
N SER A 361 41.06 -9.44 4.65
CA SER A 361 42.16 -10.02 3.86
C SER A 361 41.73 -10.71 2.56
N ASP A 362 40.44 -11.04 2.43
CA ASP A 362 39.87 -11.79 1.30
C ASP A 362 39.10 -10.87 0.33
N GLY A 363 39.12 -9.55 0.59
CA GLY A 363 38.47 -8.53 -0.21
C GLY A 363 37.35 -7.79 0.54
N VAL A 364 36.21 -7.57 -0.11
CA VAL A 364 35.05 -6.86 0.46
C VAL A 364 34.00 -7.84 0.94
N SER A 365 33.36 -7.55 2.06
CA SER A 365 32.21 -8.29 2.57
C SER A 365 31.04 -7.33 2.77
N VAL A 366 29.85 -7.74 2.33
CA VAL A 366 28.61 -6.96 2.50
C VAL A 366 27.56 -7.81 3.17
N SER A 367 26.94 -7.29 4.23
CA SER A 367 25.91 -7.98 4.98
C SER A 367 24.70 -7.08 5.22
N VAL A 368 23.50 -7.62 5.03
CA VAL A 368 22.23 -6.92 5.25
C VAL A 368 21.25 -7.81 6.01
N TRP A 369 20.54 -7.22 6.96
CA TRP A 369 19.48 -7.91 7.68
C TRP A 369 18.16 -7.79 6.91
N ALA A 370 17.71 -8.91 6.34
CA ALA A 370 16.48 -8.99 5.56
C ALA A 370 15.73 -10.31 5.82
N PRO A 371 15.26 -10.56 7.04
CA PRO A 371 14.73 -11.86 7.48
C PRO A 371 13.42 -12.25 6.79
N THR A 372 12.70 -11.31 6.20
CA THR A 372 11.45 -11.55 5.46
C THR A 372 11.66 -11.72 3.95
N ALA A 373 12.88 -11.52 3.44
CA ALA A 373 13.18 -11.72 2.04
C ALA A 373 13.23 -13.21 1.67
N GLN A 374 12.65 -13.57 0.53
CA GLN A 374 12.75 -14.92 -0.05
C GLN A 374 14.13 -15.14 -0.69
N SER A 375 14.70 -14.09 -1.26
CA SER A 375 16.06 -14.06 -1.79
C SER A 375 16.63 -12.65 -1.78
N VAL A 376 17.95 -12.53 -1.67
CA VAL A 376 18.69 -11.27 -1.82
C VAL A 376 19.82 -11.50 -2.79
N THR A 377 19.88 -10.70 -3.83
CA THR A 377 20.94 -10.68 -4.83
C THR A 377 21.70 -9.37 -4.71
N ILE A 378 23.02 -9.39 -4.73
CA ILE A 378 23.85 -8.19 -4.89
C ILE A 378 24.21 -8.02 -6.37
N ASN A 379 23.90 -6.84 -6.91
CA ASN A 379 24.30 -6.41 -8.24
C ASN A 379 25.49 -5.47 -8.10
N THR A 380 26.60 -5.74 -8.75
CA THR A 380 27.80 -4.91 -8.76
C THR A 380 27.94 -4.15 -10.06
N TYR A 381 28.49 -2.94 -10.00
CA TYR A 381 28.59 -2.02 -11.13
C TYR A 381 29.97 -1.34 -11.13
N ASP A 382 30.48 -1.00 -12.33
CA ASP A 382 31.69 -0.23 -12.48
C ASP A 382 31.52 1.26 -12.11
N ALA A 383 32.57 2.05 -12.29
CA ALA A 383 32.54 3.49 -12.00
C ALA A 383 31.51 4.27 -12.85
N ASP A 384 31.20 3.77 -14.04
CA ASP A 384 30.21 4.34 -14.98
C ASP A 384 28.79 3.81 -14.74
N LYS A 385 28.57 2.98 -13.72
CA LYS A 385 27.30 2.29 -13.35
C LYS A 385 26.87 1.25 -14.39
N THR A 386 27.83 0.71 -15.15
CA THR A 386 27.59 -0.47 -15.98
C THR A 386 27.62 -1.71 -15.11
N LYS A 387 26.59 -2.56 -15.20
CA LYS A 387 26.49 -3.78 -14.39
C LYS A 387 27.62 -4.74 -14.73
N LEU A 388 28.39 -5.13 -13.70
CA LEU A 388 29.48 -6.09 -13.80
C LEU A 388 29.01 -7.52 -13.53
N ASN A 389 28.27 -7.71 -12.42
CA ASN A 389 27.87 -9.04 -11.97
C ASN A 389 26.56 -8.98 -11.18
N SER A 390 25.93 -10.14 -11.03
CA SER A 390 24.83 -10.44 -10.12
C SER A 390 25.18 -11.70 -9.35
N ALA A 391 25.12 -11.65 -8.03
CA ALA A 391 25.41 -12.80 -7.18
C ALA A 391 24.31 -12.95 -6.12
N LEU A 392 23.75 -14.17 -6.02
CA LEU A 392 22.85 -14.49 -4.91
C LEU A 392 23.64 -14.45 -3.61
N MET A 393 23.14 -13.75 -2.61
CA MET A 393 23.73 -13.70 -1.27
C MET A 393 23.38 -14.96 -0.47
N THR A 394 24.21 -15.25 0.53
CA THR A 394 24.00 -16.41 1.41
C THR A 394 23.26 -15.96 2.67
N GLU A 395 22.14 -16.61 2.97
CA GLU A 395 21.37 -16.36 4.20
C GLU A 395 21.94 -17.18 5.37
N ASP A 396 22.18 -16.51 6.48
CA ASP A 396 22.20 -17.16 7.79
C ASP A 396 20.76 -17.21 8.35
N THR A 397 20.12 -18.36 8.25
CA THR A 397 18.72 -18.55 8.70
C THR A 397 18.56 -18.40 10.23
N HIS A 398 19.67 -18.41 11.00
CA HIS A 398 19.63 -18.17 12.44
C HIS A 398 19.40 -16.70 12.76
N THR A 399 20.11 -15.81 12.08
CA THR A 399 20.06 -14.35 12.28
C THR A 399 19.19 -13.59 11.26
N GLY A 400 18.85 -14.21 10.14
CA GLY A 400 18.15 -13.54 9.02
C GLY A 400 19.05 -12.59 8.24
N ILE A 401 20.38 -12.70 8.39
CA ILE A 401 21.37 -11.88 7.71
C ILE A 401 21.77 -12.53 6.39
N TRP A 402 21.79 -11.73 5.34
CA TRP A 402 22.29 -12.10 4.03
C TRP A 402 23.68 -11.54 3.83
N SER A 403 24.63 -12.36 3.37
CA SER A 403 26.03 -11.98 3.22
C SER A 403 26.57 -12.29 1.83
N TYR A 404 27.47 -11.42 1.38
CA TYR A 404 28.23 -11.55 0.14
C TYR A 404 29.71 -11.33 0.41
N GLN A 405 30.58 -12.13 -0.23
CA GLN A 405 32.03 -11.95 -0.23
C GLN A 405 32.48 -11.64 -1.67
N GLY A 406 33.08 -10.49 -1.87
CA GLY A 406 33.64 -10.02 -3.15
C GLY A 406 35.15 -9.87 -3.09
N ALA A 407 35.79 -9.64 -4.24
CA ALA A 407 37.22 -9.43 -4.34
C ALA A 407 37.60 -7.96 -4.03
N GLU A 408 38.91 -7.71 -3.81
CA GLU A 408 39.45 -6.36 -3.55
C GLU A 408 39.26 -5.37 -4.71
N ASP A 409 39.19 -5.86 -5.95
CA ASP A 409 39.03 -5.04 -7.15
C ASP A 409 37.66 -4.35 -7.27
N LEU A 410 36.76 -4.60 -6.32
CA LEU A 410 35.48 -3.89 -6.20
C LEU A 410 35.60 -2.53 -5.50
N ASP A 411 36.75 -2.19 -4.90
CA ASP A 411 36.92 -0.88 -4.25
C ASP A 411 36.63 0.28 -5.22
N ARG A 412 35.91 1.31 -4.76
CA ARG A 412 35.39 2.44 -5.54
C ARG A 412 34.32 2.09 -6.59
N MET A 413 33.96 0.82 -6.74
CA MET A 413 32.83 0.39 -7.58
C MET A 413 31.51 0.59 -6.83
N PHE A 414 30.38 0.22 -7.46
CA PHE A 414 29.05 0.42 -6.90
C PHE A 414 28.28 -0.89 -6.77
N TYR A 415 27.28 -0.89 -5.90
CA TYR A 415 26.36 -2.02 -5.75
C TYR A 415 24.94 -1.59 -5.39
N GLN A 416 24.01 -2.49 -5.62
CA GLN A 416 22.62 -2.44 -5.17
C GLN A 416 22.19 -3.84 -4.74
N PHE A 417 21.21 -3.89 -3.84
CA PHE A 417 20.51 -5.13 -3.54
C PHE A 417 19.27 -5.27 -4.44
N GLU A 418 18.97 -6.50 -4.83
CA GLU A 418 17.73 -6.91 -5.46
C GLU A 418 17.09 -7.98 -4.57
N LEU A 419 15.92 -7.67 -4.00
CA LEU A 419 15.24 -8.52 -3.03
C LEU A 419 13.94 -9.05 -3.62
N SER A 420 13.69 -10.36 -3.48
CA SER A 420 12.36 -10.94 -3.64
C SER A 420 11.69 -10.95 -2.27
N VAL A 421 10.58 -10.21 -2.10
CA VAL A 421 9.94 -10.04 -0.80
C VAL A 421 8.42 -9.88 -0.95
N TYR A 422 7.66 -10.38 0.01
CA TYR A 422 6.23 -10.06 0.09
C TYR A 422 6.05 -8.59 0.47
N HIS A 423 5.45 -7.82 -0.45
CA HIS A 423 5.14 -6.42 -0.25
C HIS A 423 3.67 -6.25 0.12
N TYR A 424 3.41 -5.97 1.38
CA TYR A 424 2.05 -5.98 1.93
C TYR A 424 1.12 -4.90 1.35
N GLN A 425 1.63 -3.76 0.89
CA GLN A 425 0.79 -2.72 0.29
C GLN A 425 0.24 -3.14 -1.07
N ASN A 426 1.04 -3.88 -1.85
CA ASN A 426 0.67 -4.39 -3.17
C ASN A 426 0.15 -5.84 -3.10
N GLN A 427 0.23 -6.46 -1.93
CA GLN A 427 -0.19 -7.85 -1.68
C GLN A 427 0.41 -8.85 -2.68
N ALA A 428 1.66 -8.66 -3.03
CA ALA A 428 2.37 -9.42 -4.05
C ALA A 428 3.80 -9.74 -3.60
N ILE A 429 4.38 -10.80 -4.17
CA ILE A 429 5.82 -10.98 -4.14
C ILE A 429 6.42 -10.05 -5.20
N GLU A 430 7.25 -9.14 -4.76
CA GLU A 430 7.89 -8.16 -5.63
C GLU A 430 9.40 -8.31 -5.62
N THR A 431 10.01 -7.97 -6.76
CA THR A 431 11.45 -7.81 -6.86
C THR A 431 11.78 -6.34 -6.73
N LEU A 432 12.37 -5.95 -5.61
CA LEU A 432 12.70 -4.57 -5.28
C LEU A 432 14.21 -4.36 -5.40
N THR A 433 14.62 -3.28 -6.06
CA THR A 433 16.02 -2.84 -6.11
C THR A 433 16.22 -1.67 -5.17
N THR A 434 17.24 -1.74 -4.32
CA THR A 434 17.53 -0.69 -3.32
C THR A 434 19.02 -0.59 -3.03
N THR A 435 19.43 0.54 -2.47
CA THR A 435 20.76 0.71 -1.87
C THR A 435 20.84 0.02 -0.50
N ASP A 436 22.05 -0.17 -0.02
CA ASP A 436 22.31 -0.69 1.31
C ASP A 436 21.95 0.36 2.37
N PRO A 437 21.08 0.05 3.36
CA PRO A 437 20.74 0.98 4.44
C PRO A 437 21.95 1.36 5.31
N TYR A 438 23.04 0.58 5.26
CA TYR A 438 24.28 0.83 6.00
C TYR A 438 25.37 1.49 5.13
N SER A 439 25.03 1.99 3.94
CA SER A 439 25.99 2.63 3.04
C SER A 439 26.68 3.82 3.71
N VAL A 440 28.01 3.84 3.69
CA VAL A 440 28.83 4.98 4.10
C VAL A 440 29.25 5.87 2.91
N GLY A 441 29.10 5.36 1.68
CA GLY A 441 29.30 6.07 0.42
C GLY A 441 28.19 5.77 -0.56
N LEU A 442 27.67 6.82 -1.23
CA LEU A 442 26.59 6.73 -2.20
C LEU A 442 26.98 7.47 -3.49
N SER A 443 26.40 7.05 -4.60
CA SER A 443 26.44 7.84 -5.84
C SER A 443 25.64 9.12 -5.71
N THR A 444 25.80 10.04 -6.66
CA THR A 444 24.94 11.22 -6.78
C THR A 444 23.48 10.79 -6.80
N ASN A 445 22.64 11.50 -6.03
CA ASN A 445 21.22 11.20 -5.78
C ASN A 445 20.92 9.92 -4.99
N GLY A 446 21.93 9.20 -4.53
CA GLY A 446 21.73 8.01 -3.70
C GLY A 446 21.26 6.76 -4.45
N ASP A 447 21.42 6.70 -5.78
CA ASP A 447 20.92 5.57 -6.58
C ASP A 447 21.71 4.28 -6.36
N PHE A 448 22.99 4.37 -6.00
CA PHE A 448 23.90 3.24 -5.80
C PHE A 448 24.69 3.38 -4.51
N SER A 449 24.87 2.29 -3.79
CA SER A 449 25.85 2.16 -2.71
C SER A 449 27.24 2.01 -3.30
N GLN A 450 28.26 2.55 -2.64
CA GLN A 450 29.65 2.45 -3.09
C GLN A 450 30.46 1.55 -2.18
N PHE A 451 31.27 0.69 -2.75
CA PHE A 451 32.34 0.01 -2.06
C PHE A 451 33.44 1.05 -1.74
N VAL A 452 33.56 1.44 -0.50
CA VAL A 452 34.52 2.45 -0.06
C VAL A 452 35.04 2.14 1.34
N ASP A 453 36.36 2.04 1.48
CA ASP A 453 37.00 1.94 2.80
C ASP A 453 37.25 3.35 3.35
N LEU A 454 36.50 3.74 4.38
CA LEU A 454 36.71 5.05 5.02
C LEU A 454 38.05 5.13 5.81
N ALA A 455 38.76 4.01 6.03
CA ALA A 455 40.10 3.99 6.59
C ALA A 455 41.20 4.27 5.56
N ASP A 456 40.86 4.29 4.27
CA ASP A 456 41.80 4.61 3.21
C ASP A 456 42.34 6.03 3.35
N THR A 457 43.64 6.14 3.50
CA THR A 457 44.31 7.44 3.67
C THR A 457 44.23 8.36 2.47
N GLU A 458 43.95 7.83 1.26
CA GLU A 458 43.73 8.62 0.05
C GLU A 458 42.44 9.44 0.09
N LEU A 459 41.47 9.04 0.94
CA LEU A 459 40.22 9.78 1.18
C LEU A 459 40.37 10.89 2.20
N MET A 460 41.44 10.89 2.98
CA MET A 460 41.64 11.85 4.06
C MET A 460 42.22 13.16 3.53
N PRO A 461 41.59 14.30 3.81
CA PRO A 461 42.21 15.61 3.54
C PRO A 461 43.52 15.76 4.30
N GLU A 462 44.44 16.54 3.74
CA GLU A 462 45.70 16.89 4.41
C GLU A 462 45.42 17.48 5.80
N GLY A 463 46.06 16.95 6.84
CA GLY A 463 45.89 17.41 8.22
C GLY A 463 44.74 16.74 8.99
N TRP A 464 43.94 15.87 8.37
CA TRP A 464 42.78 15.23 9.01
C TRP A 464 43.11 14.56 10.36
N GLY A 465 44.21 13.82 10.45
CA GLY A 465 44.65 13.15 11.69
C GLY A 465 45.34 14.06 12.72
N ALA A 466 45.59 15.31 12.37
CA ALA A 466 46.21 16.31 13.27
C ALA A 466 45.17 17.19 13.98
N GLU A 467 43.89 17.11 13.59
CA GLU A 467 42.82 17.85 14.24
C GLU A 467 42.59 17.34 15.66
N GLN A 468 42.48 18.29 16.59
CA GLN A 468 42.18 17.95 17.99
C GLN A 468 40.64 17.94 18.16
N ASN A 469 40.13 16.86 18.72
CA ASN A 469 38.74 16.82 19.15
C ASN A 469 38.49 17.93 20.17
N VAL A 470 37.40 18.70 19.96
CA VAL A 470 36.89 19.62 20.98
C VAL A 470 36.64 18.82 22.26
N ASN A 471 36.97 19.37 23.40
CA ASN A 471 36.69 18.73 24.68
C ASN A 471 35.22 18.38 24.78
N ALA A 472 34.93 17.17 25.27
CA ALA A 472 33.55 16.75 25.52
C ALA A 472 32.90 17.76 26.50
N ILE A 473 31.76 18.31 26.07
CA ILE A 473 30.89 19.13 26.90
C ILE A 473 29.78 18.25 27.48
N THR A 474 29.16 18.68 28.58
CA THR A 474 27.95 18.00 29.07
C THR A 474 26.79 18.30 28.12
N PHE A 475 25.80 17.40 28.09
CA PHE A 475 24.65 17.59 27.20
C PHE A 475 23.88 18.87 27.53
N GLU A 476 23.88 19.30 28.78
CA GLU A 476 23.21 20.52 29.24
C GLU A 476 23.90 21.80 28.73
N ASP A 477 25.19 21.73 28.44
CA ASP A 477 25.99 22.87 27.93
C ASP A 477 26.05 22.89 26.39
N ALA A 478 25.47 21.87 25.71
CA ALA A 478 25.53 21.76 24.27
C ALA A 478 24.53 22.70 23.59
N VAL A 479 25.01 23.50 22.65
CA VAL A 479 24.18 24.25 21.69
C VAL A 479 24.18 23.49 20.37
N ILE A 480 23.02 23.02 19.95
CA ILE A 480 22.86 22.26 18.70
C ILE A 480 22.33 23.20 17.61
N TYR A 481 23.08 23.32 16.53
CA TYR A 481 22.68 24.05 15.32
C TYR A 481 22.55 23.06 14.17
N GLU A 482 21.33 22.84 13.71
CA GLU A 482 21.04 22.00 12.55
C GLU A 482 20.93 22.85 11.29
N ALA A 483 21.68 22.50 10.24
CA ALA A 483 21.65 23.20 8.98
C ALA A 483 21.69 22.23 7.79
N HIS A 484 20.94 22.55 6.75
CA HIS A 484 21.06 21.88 5.46
C HIS A 484 22.22 22.50 4.67
N ILE A 485 23.20 21.69 4.24
CA ILE A 485 24.44 22.14 3.59
C ILE A 485 24.16 23.06 2.41
N ARG A 486 23.22 22.69 1.54
CA ARG A 486 22.86 23.52 0.39
C ARG A 486 22.27 24.87 0.81
N ASP A 487 21.29 24.84 1.71
CA ASP A 487 20.51 26.03 2.06
C ASP A 487 21.32 27.01 2.90
N PHE A 488 22.38 26.53 3.57
CA PHE A 488 23.29 27.33 4.37
C PHE A 488 23.92 28.49 3.57
N SER A 489 24.26 28.27 2.30
CA SER A 489 24.98 29.27 1.49
C SER A 489 24.49 29.42 0.05
N ALA A 490 23.50 28.67 -0.41
CA ALA A 490 23.08 28.63 -1.82
C ALA A 490 22.69 30.02 -2.38
N LEU A 491 22.08 30.86 -1.54
CA LEU A 491 21.60 32.18 -1.90
C LEU A 491 22.45 33.30 -1.30
N ASP A 492 23.54 32.99 -0.58
CA ASP A 492 24.38 33.98 0.05
C ASP A 492 25.37 34.60 -0.94
N GLU A 493 25.31 35.93 -1.10
CA GLU A 493 26.18 36.66 -2.03
C GLU A 493 27.60 36.85 -1.51
N SER A 494 27.83 36.69 -0.20
CA SER A 494 29.17 36.81 0.41
C SER A 494 30.01 35.54 0.26
N THR A 495 29.37 34.41 -0.05
CA THR A 495 30.03 33.15 -0.38
C THR A 495 30.45 33.13 -1.85
N ASP A 496 31.66 32.64 -2.15
CA ASP A 496 32.13 32.45 -3.53
C ASP A 496 31.12 31.60 -4.34
N VAL A 497 30.81 32.06 -5.55
CA VAL A 497 29.83 31.40 -6.44
C VAL A 497 30.16 29.90 -6.66
N ALA A 498 31.45 29.55 -6.71
CA ALA A 498 31.89 28.17 -6.90
C ALA A 498 31.57 27.27 -5.69
N ASN A 499 31.41 27.84 -4.49
CA ASN A 499 31.24 27.14 -3.24
C ASN A 499 29.80 27.20 -2.69
N ARG A 500 28.93 28.06 -3.26
CA ARG A 500 27.53 28.19 -2.84
C ARG A 500 26.79 26.88 -2.85
N GLY A 501 26.14 26.56 -1.74
CA GLY A 501 25.38 25.32 -1.54
C GLY A 501 26.24 24.04 -1.45
N LYS A 502 27.56 24.18 -1.24
CA LYS A 502 28.51 23.07 -1.13
C LYS A 502 29.21 23.05 0.21
N TYR A 503 29.85 21.93 0.56
CA TYR A 503 30.65 21.81 1.78
C TYR A 503 31.75 22.83 1.90
N LEU A 504 32.38 23.23 0.79
CA LEU A 504 33.45 24.23 0.78
C LEU A 504 33.02 25.64 1.23
N ALA A 505 31.72 25.94 1.22
CA ALA A 505 31.20 27.20 1.77
C ALA A 505 31.54 27.36 3.26
N PHE A 506 31.64 26.26 4.02
CA PHE A 506 32.00 26.30 5.43
C PHE A 506 33.46 26.65 5.70
N THR A 507 34.32 26.62 4.67
CA THR A 507 35.73 27.05 4.78
C THR A 507 35.94 28.56 4.56
N GLU A 508 34.91 29.28 4.14
CA GLU A 508 34.96 30.71 3.84
C GLU A 508 34.68 31.56 5.09
N THR A 509 35.68 31.68 5.95
CA THR A 509 35.55 32.35 7.25
C THR A 509 35.05 33.79 7.20
N ASN A 510 35.13 34.45 6.03
CA ASN A 510 34.65 35.83 5.82
C ASN A 510 33.22 35.88 5.24
N SER A 511 32.61 34.77 4.92
CA SER A 511 31.23 34.74 4.45
C SER A 511 30.24 34.97 5.62
N LEU A 512 29.11 35.61 5.33
CA LEU A 512 28.09 35.88 6.36
C LEU A 512 27.55 34.61 7.03
N PRO A 513 27.29 33.51 6.31
CA PRO A 513 26.83 32.28 6.96
C PRO A 513 27.86 31.71 7.96
N VAL A 514 29.15 31.72 7.63
CA VAL A 514 30.20 31.24 8.55
C VAL A 514 30.38 32.17 9.73
N GLN A 515 30.32 33.49 9.52
CA GLN A 515 30.35 34.48 10.62
C GLN A 515 29.16 34.33 11.57
N HIS A 516 28.01 33.87 11.07
CA HIS A 516 26.83 33.59 11.90
C HIS A 516 27.07 32.42 12.87
N LEU A 517 27.90 31.45 12.51
CA LEU A 517 28.25 30.30 13.37
C LEU A 517 29.31 30.62 14.42
N GLN A 518 30.08 31.72 14.26
CA GLN A 518 31.12 32.18 15.19
C GLN A 518 30.58 33.09 16.28
#